data_aa7c97f6bab7f55befccbce8d52e5c8c
#
_entry.id   aa7c97f6bab7f55befccbce8d52e5c8c
#
_cell.length_a   1.000
_cell.length_b   1.000
_cell.length_c   1.000
_cell.angle_alpha   90.00
_cell.angle_beta   90.00
_cell.angle_gamma   90.00
#
_symmetry.space_group_name_H-M   'P 1'
#
loop_
_entity.id
_entity.type
_entity.pdbx_description
1 polymer ?
#
loop_
_entity_poly.entity_id
_entity_poly.type
_entity_poly.pdbx_seq_one_letter_code
_entity_poly.pdbx_strand_id
1 'polypeptide(L)'
;MAAVLASLVVVLVTPASRAQASLTSIAPLQGPVGATVTLTGSGFTGTSAVRFAGHDAAFRVVGDDQVSAVVPPGAETGSVEIDTVDGSLFSPDRFLVQPNVLLIVTDDQRWDTVVSMPRVQSDIAGQGVSFANMFVTNPLCCPSRATLLTGRYSHSTGVWSNKAPFGGFTTFEDDDTVATALDAEGYRTGMFGKYLNQYTATGGTYVPPGWDRWRVFLNGGYFDYTLSLDGISQESYGSAPEDYSTDVLADQAAGFIQDTSPQDPLLVWFAPLAPHEPFIPAPRHVGTLAGLAAWRPPSYNEPDVSDKPFYIRNAPRLSTDRQAEIDALRQAQLETLMAVDDAVAQLLTTLAVMGRLEDTLIVFTSDNGYLWGEHRRAGKVVPYEESIRVPLTIRWDRLPGTAPTRTRLVQNLDIVPTILDAAEATLPGVEGESLLPLLNGAAGAWRSQMLFEHYGEGAPSYCAIRTKDLLFVHYRTGEEEFYRLATDPYERMNRIASTTAAERIASLRDAARARCNPLPPDMTPF
;
A
#
# COMPACT_ATOMS: atom_id res chain seq x y z
N MET A 1 -89.34 49.95 -23.30
CA MET A 1 -88.30 49.02 -23.75
C MET A 1 -87.02 49.42 -23.06
N ALA A 2 -86.63 48.72 -21.97
CA ALA A 2 -85.39 48.96 -21.22
C ALA A 2 -84.40 47.85 -21.60
N ALA A 3 -83.29 48.26 -22.18
CA ALA A 3 -82.16 47.36 -22.51
C ALA A 3 -81.28 47.11 -21.27
N VAL A 4 -81.19 45.87 -20.85
CA VAL A 4 -80.28 45.43 -19.81
C VAL A 4 -78.91 45.13 -20.45
N LEU A 5 -77.89 45.93 -20.16
CA LEU A 5 -76.51 45.65 -20.49
C LEU A 5 -75.92 44.67 -19.42
N ALA A 6 -75.61 43.43 -19.84
CA ALA A 6 -74.88 42.48 -19.03
C ALA A 6 -73.37 42.76 -19.20
N SER A 7 -72.71 43.23 -18.13
CA SER A 7 -71.24 43.39 -18.09
C SER A 7 -70.59 42.03 -17.82
N LEU A 8 -69.82 41.51 -18.79
CA LEU A 8 -68.96 40.30 -18.64
C LEU A 8 -67.70 40.69 -17.90
N VAL A 9 -67.54 40.26 -16.66
CA VAL A 9 -66.30 40.38 -15.91
C VAL A 9 -65.37 39.22 -16.29
N VAL A 10 -64.36 39.47 -17.11
CA VAL A 10 -63.32 38.54 -17.43
C VAL A 10 -62.30 38.59 -16.27
N VAL A 11 -62.31 37.57 -15.40
CA VAL A 11 -61.26 37.40 -14.39
C VAL A 11 -60.03 36.83 -15.10
N LEU A 12 -59.03 37.68 -15.37
CA LEU A 12 -57.70 37.26 -15.79
C LEU A 12 -57.01 36.59 -14.60
N VAL A 13 -57.02 35.25 -14.56
CA VAL A 13 -56.17 34.46 -13.69
C VAL A 13 -54.77 34.57 -14.25
N THR A 14 -53.93 35.45 -13.70
CA THR A 14 -52.51 35.42 -13.99
C THR A 14 -51.92 34.11 -13.45
N PRO A 15 -51.24 33.30 -14.29
CA PRO A 15 -50.55 32.13 -13.75
C PRO A 15 -49.56 32.61 -12.70
N ALA A 16 -49.61 32.00 -11.52
CA ALA A 16 -48.59 32.23 -10.50
C ALA A 16 -47.23 31.96 -11.14
N SER A 17 -46.32 32.95 -11.10
CA SER A 17 -44.93 32.78 -11.54
C SER A 17 -44.36 31.62 -10.72
N ARG A 18 -44.16 30.46 -11.31
CA ARG A 18 -43.46 29.36 -10.67
C ARG A 18 -42.03 29.81 -10.45
N ALA A 19 -41.53 29.75 -9.19
CA ALA A 19 -40.15 30.02 -8.92
C ALA A 19 -39.30 29.02 -9.73
N GLN A 20 -38.28 29.53 -10.41
CA GLN A 20 -37.36 28.68 -11.17
C GLN A 20 -36.66 27.72 -10.21
N ALA A 21 -36.47 26.45 -10.62
CA ALA A 21 -35.76 25.46 -9.83
C ALA A 21 -34.34 25.91 -9.54
N SER A 22 -33.81 25.61 -8.34
CA SER A 22 -32.46 25.92 -7.95
C SER A 22 -31.86 24.81 -7.09
N LEU A 23 -30.58 24.50 -7.27
CA LEU A 23 -29.79 23.62 -6.40
C LEU A 23 -28.82 24.53 -5.61
N THR A 24 -28.97 24.59 -4.29
CA THR A 24 -28.24 25.52 -3.42
C THR A 24 -27.10 24.87 -2.64
N SER A 25 -27.21 23.58 -2.31
CA SER A 25 -26.17 22.83 -1.61
C SER A 25 -26.33 21.33 -1.76
N ILE A 26 -25.24 20.62 -1.52
CA ILE A 26 -25.17 19.17 -1.32
C ILE A 26 -24.52 18.88 0.03
N ALA A 27 -24.93 17.80 0.71
CA ALA A 27 -24.35 17.37 1.97
C ALA A 27 -24.47 15.86 2.19
N PRO A 28 -23.40 15.14 2.60
CA PRO A 28 -22.03 15.65 2.77
C PRO A 28 -21.38 16.07 1.44
N LEU A 29 -20.21 16.73 1.49
CA LEU A 29 -19.42 17.10 0.30
C LEU A 29 -18.48 15.99 -0.17
N GLN A 30 -18.38 14.91 0.60
CA GLN A 30 -17.51 13.76 0.31
C GLN A 30 -18.11 12.46 0.85
N GLY A 31 -17.71 11.35 0.27
CA GLY A 31 -18.12 10.02 0.70
C GLY A 31 -17.81 8.94 -0.34
N PRO A 32 -17.86 7.66 0.05
CA PRO A 32 -17.63 6.53 -0.85
C PRO A 32 -18.83 6.27 -1.77
N VAL A 33 -18.64 5.39 -2.74
CA VAL A 33 -19.74 4.78 -3.48
C VAL A 33 -20.72 4.11 -2.51
N GLY A 34 -22.02 4.30 -2.70
CA GLY A 34 -23.07 3.85 -1.78
C GLY A 34 -23.46 4.87 -0.71
N ALA A 35 -22.66 5.93 -0.51
CA ALA A 35 -23.02 7.00 0.42
C ALA A 35 -24.28 7.76 -0.03
N THR A 36 -25.06 8.24 0.94
CA THR A 36 -26.25 9.03 0.68
C THR A 36 -25.93 10.51 0.76
N VAL A 37 -26.27 11.25 -0.28
CA VAL A 37 -26.08 12.70 -0.40
C VAL A 37 -27.45 13.39 -0.46
N THR A 38 -27.62 14.42 0.36
CA THR A 38 -28.81 15.26 0.35
C THR A 38 -28.56 16.49 -0.53
N LEU A 39 -29.41 16.68 -1.53
CA LEU A 39 -29.45 17.86 -2.38
C LEU A 39 -30.53 18.80 -1.84
N THR A 40 -30.17 20.06 -1.59
CA THR A 40 -31.10 21.07 -1.06
C THR A 40 -31.26 22.21 -2.07
N GLY A 41 -32.49 22.67 -2.24
CA GLY A 41 -32.79 23.72 -3.22
C GLY A 41 -34.27 24.08 -3.30
N SER A 42 -34.82 24.15 -4.52
CA SER A 42 -36.23 24.37 -4.75
C SER A 42 -36.65 23.88 -6.14
N GLY A 43 -37.92 23.54 -6.32
CA GLY A 43 -38.46 23.11 -7.60
C GLY A 43 -38.12 21.67 -7.96
N PHE A 44 -37.84 20.82 -6.97
CA PHE A 44 -37.44 19.44 -7.17
C PHE A 44 -38.59 18.47 -7.42
N THR A 45 -39.83 18.91 -7.26
CA THR A 45 -40.99 18.10 -7.67
C THR A 45 -40.95 17.84 -9.17
N GLY A 46 -40.87 16.56 -9.56
CA GLY A 46 -40.72 16.13 -10.95
C GLY A 46 -39.28 15.99 -11.42
N THR A 47 -38.32 15.90 -10.49
CA THR A 47 -36.93 15.46 -10.80
C THR A 47 -36.98 14.14 -11.57
N SER A 48 -36.25 14.07 -12.68
CA SER A 48 -36.22 12.91 -13.58
C SER A 48 -34.88 12.16 -13.52
N ALA A 49 -33.78 12.81 -13.12
CA ALA A 49 -32.48 12.20 -12.95
C ALA A 49 -31.61 12.97 -11.92
N VAL A 50 -30.71 12.24 -11.29
CA VAL A 50 -29.57 12.78 -10.53
C VAL A 50 -28.31 12.06 -11.02
N ARG A 51 -27.20 12.82 -11.21
CA ARG A 51 -25.92 12.25 -11.67
C ARG A 51 -24.76 12.80 -10.85
N PHE A 52 -23.78 11.93 -10.57
CA PHE A 52 -22.48 12.30 -10.01
C PHE A 52 -21.45 12.26 -11.14
N ALA A 53 -20.89 13.40 -11.52
CA ALA A 53 -19.95 13.54 -12.66
C ALA A 53 -20.41 12.77 -13.93
N GLY A 54 -21.72 12.79 -14.23
CA GLY A 54 -22.31 12.12 -15.40
C GLY A 54 -22.79 10.68 -15.17
N HIS A 55 -22.54 10.07 -14.01
CA HIS A 55 -23.03 8.73 -13.67
C HIS A 55 -24.40 8.79 -13.00
N ASP A 56 -25.38 8.05 -13.56
CA ASP A 56 -26.76 8.03 -13.06
C ASP A 56 -26.86 7.46 -11.65
N ALA A 57 -27.50 8.18 -10.75
CA ALA A 57 -27.67 7.85 -9.34
C ALA A 57 -29.10 7.39 -9.02
N ALA A 58 -29.22 6.42 -8.13
CA ALA A 58 -30.50 6.14 -7.48
C ALA A 58 -30.86 7.31 -6.56
N PHE A 59 -32.11 7.82 -6.67
CA PHE A 59 -32.53 8.96 -5.87
C PHE A 59 -33.99 8.86 -5.43
N ARG A 60 -34.35 9.67 -4.45
CA ARG A 60 -35.70 9.87 -3.97
C ARG A 60 -35.97 11.35 -3.74
N VAL A 61 -37.01 11.88 -4.34
CA VAL A 61 -37.55 13.22 -4.03
C VAL A 61 -38.21 13.15 -2.64
N VAL A 62 -37.67 13.88 -1.67
CA VAL A 62 -38.18 13.97 -0.29
C VAL A 62 -39.24 15.09 -0.20
N GLY A 63 -39.00 16.19 -0.88
CA GLY A 63 -39.89 17.35 -0.98
C GLY A 63 -39.51 18.22 -2.17
N ASP A 64 -40.21 19.35 -2.34
CA ASP A 64 -39.89 20.30 -3.41
C ASP A 64 -38.56 21.03 -3.19
N ASP A 65 -38.01 20.94 -1.96
CA ASP A 65 -36.77 21.56 -1.52
C ASP A 65 -35.65 20.56 -1.23
N GLN A 66 -35.91 19.24 -1.35
CA GLN A 66 -34.94 18.21 -0.97
C GLN A 66 -35.03 16.96 -1.83
N VAL A 67 -33.86 16.48 -2.29
CA VAL A 67 -33.66 15.18 -2.91
C VAL A 67 -32.57 14.42 -2.16
N SER A 68 -32.79 13.13 -1.93
CA SER A 68 -31.78 12.19 -1.40
C SER A 68 -31.28 11.33 -2.56
N ALA A 69 -29.98 11.31 -2.81
CA ALA A 69 -29.34 10.52 -3.87
C ALA A 69 -28.24 9.64 -3.29
N VAL A 70 -28.01 8.49 -3.93
CA VAL A 70 -26.94 7.54 -3.53
C VAL A 70 -25.81 7.64 -4.54
N VAL A 71 -24.57 7.80 -4.08
CA VAL A 71 -23.36 7.84 -4.94
C VAL A 71 -23.29 6.52 -5.73
N PRO A 72 -23.38 6.56 -7.08
CA PRO A 72 -23.42 5.35 -7.88
C PRO A 72 -22.06 4.70 -8.07
N PRO A 73 -21.98 3.39 -8.39
CA PRO A 73 -20.77 2.76 -8.89
C PRO A 73 -20.21 3.51 -10.10
N GLY A 74 -18.87 3.63 -10.15
CA GLY A 74 -18.17 4.35 -11.22
C GLY A 74 -18.21 5.87 -11.09
N ALA A 75 -18.89 6.44 -10.07
CA ALA A 75 -18.89 7.88 -9.86
C ALA A 75 -17.46 8.42 -9.73
N GLU A 76 -17.23 9.60 -10.31
CA GLU A 76 -15.98 10.34 -10.17
C GLU A 76 -16.19 11.61 -9.35
N THR A 77 -15.13 12.13 -8.77
CA THR A 77 -15.15 13.42 -8.09
C THR A 77 -15.55 14.53 -9.07
N GLY A 78 -16.62 15.25 -8.76
CA GLY A 78 -17.13 16.28 -9.65
C GLY A 78 -18.44 16.91 -9.18
N SER A 79 -19.09 17.68 -10.04
CA SER A 79 -20.38 18.28 -9.75
C SER A 79 -21.50 17.24 -9.73
N VAL A 80 -22.49 17.45 -8.86
CA VAL A 80 -23.74 16.70 -8.86
C VAL A 80 -24.76 17.44 -9.72
N GLU A 81 -25.34 16.73 -10.70
CA GLU A 81 -26.35 17.24 -11.60
C GLU A 81 -27.73 16.70 -11.18
N ILE A 82 -28.75 17.56 -11.27
CA ILE A 82 -30.14 17.18 -11.06
C ILE A 82 -30.99 17.72 -12.21
N ASP A 83 -31.70 16.82 -12.89
CA ASP A 83 -32.65 17.17 -13.96
C ASP A 83 -34.03 17.42 -13.38
N THR A 84 -34.46 18.66 -13.47
CA THR A 84 -35.82 19.10 -13.06
C THR A 84 -36.70 19.38 -14.27
N VAL A 85 -37.97 19.69 -14.04
CA VAL A 85 -38.87 20.12 -15.11
C VAL A 85 -38.44 21.44 -15.75
N ASP A 86 -37.63 22.25 -15.08
CA ASP A 86 -37.11 23.54 -15.54
C ASP A 86 -35.74 23.43 -16.22
N GLY A 87 -35.15 22.22 -16.29
CA GLY A 87 -33.83 21.91 -16.86
C GLY A 87 -32.86 21.32 -15.87
N SER A 88 -31.60 21.12 -16.33
CA SER A 88 -30.50 20.58 -15.50
C SER A 88 -29.89 21.68 -14.64
N LEU A 89 -29.65 21.36 -13.38
CA LEU A 89 -28.97 22.18 -12.39
C LEU A 89 -27.73 21.44 -11.92
N PHE A 90 -26.69 22.20 -11.58
CA PHE A 90 -25.43 21.66 -11.07
C PHE A 90 -25.18 22.18 -9.66
N SER A 91 -24.60 21.32 -8.82
CA SER A 91 -24.21 21.70 -7.45
C SER A 91 -23.17 22.84 -7.47
N PRO A 92 -23.26 23.79 -6.54
CA PRO A 92 -22.26 24.86 -6.41
C PRO A 92 -20.87 24.31 -6.02
N ASP A 93 -20.86 23.24 -5.22
CA ASP A 93 -19.68 22.54 -4.77
C ASP A 93 -19.53 21.21 -5.51
N ARG A 94 -18.28 20.75 -5.65
CA ARG A 94 -18.01 19.40 -6.15
C ARG A 94 -18.23 18.37 -5.03
N PHE A 95 -18.61 17.17 -5.38
CA PHE A 95 -18.63 16.02 -4.50
C PHE A 95 -17.34 15.24 -4.67
N LEU A 96 -16.62 14.97 -3.57
CA LEU A 96 -15.42 14.14 -3.55
C LEU A 96 -15.82 12.68 -3.35
N VAL A 97 -15.53 11.83 -4.34
CA VAL A 97 -15.74 10.38 -4.22
C VAL A 97 -14.50 9.75 -3.61
N GLN A 98 -14.60 9.40 -2.33
CA GLN A 98 -13.52 8.78 -1.55
C GLN A 98 -13.43 7.27 -1.84
N PRO A 99 -12.29 6.75 -2.35
CA PRO A 99 -12.14 5.31 -2.53
C PRO A 99 -11.94 4.61 -1.19
N ASN A 100 -12.33 3.34 -1.11
CA ASN A 100 -11.81 2.48 -0.06
C ASN A 100 -10.34 2.14 -0.36
N VAL A 101 -9.56 1.78 0.67
CA VAL A 101 -8.16 1.37 0.55
C VAL A 101 -7.96 0.02 1.21
N LEU A 102 -7.42 -0.94 0.47
CA LEU A 102 -6.92 -2.22 0.98
C LEU A 102 -5.40 -2.29 0.73
N LEU A 103 -4.61 -2.08 1.77
CA LEU A 103 -3.16 -2.19 1.73
C LEU A 103 -2.72 -3.52 2.34
N ILE A 104 -2.16 -4.40 1.51
CA ILE A 104 -1.66 -5.73 1.89
C ILE A 104 -0.14 -5.67 1.91
N VAL A 105 0.47 -5.90 3.07
CA VAL A 105 1.92 -5.85 3.27
C VAL A 105 2.40 -7.17 3.88
N THR A 106 2.98 -8.02 3.07
CA THR A 106 3.64 -9.25 3.53
C THR A 106 4.99 -8.95 4.19
N ASP A 107 5.58 -9.94 4.89
CA ASP A 107 6.81 -9.81 5.66
C ASP A 107 7.89 -10.72 5.07
N ASP A 108 8.98 -10.15 4.54
CA ASP A 108 10.09 -10.89 3.90
C ASP A 108 9.75 -11.52 2.52
N GLN A 109 8.83 -10.97 1.76
CA GLN A 109 8.44 -11.52 0.47
C GLN A 109 9.27 -10.95 -0.70
N ARG A 110 9.93 -11.81 -1.45
CA ARG A 110 10.66 -11.48 -2.70
C ARG A 110 9.69 -11.14 -3.83
N TRP A 111 10.14 -10.28 -4.76
CA TRP A 111 9.37 -9.87 -5.94
C TRP A 111 8.96 -11.03 -6.87
N ASP A 112 9.76 -12.11 -6.92
CA ASP A 112 9.59 -13.24 -7.85
C ASP A 112 8.70 -14.37 -7.29
N THR A 113 8.14 -14.20 -6.09
CA THR A 113 7.34 -15.23 -5.41
C THR A 113 5.84 -15.13 -5.69
N VAL A 114 5.36 -14.03 -6.23
CA VAL A 114 3.93 -13.84 -6.59
C VAL A 114 3.45 -14.94 -7.54
N VAL A 115 4.36 -15.59 -8.28
CA VAL A 115 4.06 -16.74 -9.15
C VAL A 115 3.42 -17.91 -8.38
N SER A 116 3.61 -18.02 -7.08
CA SER A 116 2.96 -19.03 -6.21
C SER A 116 1.62 -18.57 -5.62
N MET A 117 1.12 -17.39 -5.99
CA MET A 117 -0.08 -16.76 -5.47
C MET A 117 -1.11 -16.54 -6.60
N PRO A 118 -1.86 -17.57 -7.02
CA PRO A 118 -2.75 -17.49 -8.19
C PRO A 118 -3.87 -16.43 -8.05
N ARG A 119 -4.36 -16.18 -6.83
CA ARG A 119 -5.40 -15.16 -6.62
C ARG A 119 -4.84 -13.74 -6.71
N VAL A 120 -3.66 -13.49 -6.12
CA VAL A 120 -2.95 -12.21 -6.32
C VAL A 120 -2.69 -11.97 -7.81
N GLN A 121 -2.26 -13.01 -8.54
CA GLN A 121 -2.02 -12.90 -9.99
C GLN A 121 -3.30 -12.61 -10.78
N SER A 122 -4.39 -13.36 -10.56
CA SER A 122 -5.62 -13.21 -11.34
C SER A 122 -6.44 -11.99 -10.93
N ASP A 123 -6.58 -11.77 -9.62
CA ASP A 123 -7.58 -10.87 -9.08
C ASP A 123 -7.02 -9.47 -8.76
N ILE A 124 -5.69 -9.35 -8.59
CA ILE A 124 -5.03 -8.04 -8.41
C ILE A 124 -4.18 -7.71 -9.65
N ALA A 125 -3.17 -8.51 -9.97
CA ALA A 125 -2.26 -8.23 -11.09
C ALA A 125 -2.96 -8.28 -12.45
N GLY A 126 -3.84 -9.26 -12.66
CA GLY A 126 -4.61 -9.44 -13.90
C GLY A 126 -5.70 -8.40 -14.13
N GLN A 127 -6.10 -7.68 -13.09
CA GLN A 127 -7.11 -6.60 -13.15
C GLN A 127 -6.50 -5.21 -12.91
N GLY A 128 -5.20 -5.13 -12.59
CA GLY A 128 -4.53 -3.91 -12.21
C GLY A 128 -3.20 -3.69 -12.93
N VAL A 129 -2.28 -3.00 -12.28
CA VAL A 129 -0.96 -2.64 -12.79
C VAL A 129 0.12 -3.26 -11.90
N SER A 130 1.07 -3.99 -12.49
CA SER A 130 2.25 -4.50 -11.79
C SER A 130 3.48 -3.62 -12.05
N PHE A 131 4.32 -3.44 -11.05
CA PHE A 131 5.56 -2.67 -11.15
C PHE A 131 6.77 -3.61 -11.07
N ALA A 132 7.47 -3.77 -12.19
CA ALA A 132 8.62 -4.68 -12.28
C ALA A 132 9.85 -4.19 -11.48
N ASN A 133 9.93 -2.89 -11.20
CA ASN A 133 11.06 -2.26 -10.53
C ASN A 133 10.60 -1.55 -9.25
N MET A 134 10.03 -2.33 -8.34
CA MET A 134 9.63 -1.87 -7.01
C MET A 134 10.68 -2.24 -5.98
N PHE A 135 11.09 -1.25 -5.18
CA PHE A 135 12.14 -1.40 -4.19
C PHE A 135 11.76 -0.77 -2.86
N VAL A 136 12.29 -1.32 -1.76
CA VAL A 136 12.16 -0.70 -0.44
C VAL A 136 13.34 0.24 -0.19
N THR A 137 13.13 1.31 0.57
CA THR A 137 14.17 2.31 0.90
C THR A 137 15.21 1.76 1.89
N ASN A 138 14.78 0.87 2.78
CA ASN A 138 15.59 0.18 3.77
C ASN A 138 15.08 -1.28 3.86
N PRO A 139 15.91 -2.29 3.58
CA PRO A 139 15.47 -3.69 3.52
C PRO A 139 15.42 -4.36 4.91
N LEU A 140 14.75 -3.71 5.86
CA LEU A 140 14.53 -4.20 7.21
C LEU A 140 13.11 -3.83 7.67
N CYS A 141 12.43 -4.72 8.38
CA CYS A 141 11.02 -4.63 8.73
C CYS A 141 10.60 -3.26 9.29
N CYS A 142 11.13 -2.86 10.46
CA CYS A 142 10.65 -1.65 11.14
C CYS A 142 10.92 -0.37 10.34
N PRO A 143 12.13 -0.12 9.78
CA PRO A 143 12.38 1.04 8.93
C PRO A 143 11.48 1.08 7.70
N SER A 144 11.31 -0.05 7.00
CA SER A 144 10.45 -0.13 5.82
C SER A 144 8.98 0.12 6.16
N ARG A 145 8.50 -0.42 7.29
CA ARG A 145 7.12 -0.19 7.76
C ARG A 145 6.89 1.25 8.20
N ALA A 146 7.88 1.89 8.83
CA ALA A 146 7.85 3.33 9.11
C ALA A 146 7.73 4.15 7.81
N THR A 147 8.49 3.77 6.76
CA THR A 147 8.36 4.36 5.43
C THR A 147 6.96 4.16 4.84
N LEU A 148 6.39 2.94 4.95
CA LEU A 148 5.03 2.65 4.48
C LEU A 148 3.93 3.38 5.26
N LEU A 149 4.18 3.78 6.51
CA LEU A 149 3.26 4.57 7.32
C LEU A 149 3.33 6.07 6.99
N THR A 150 4.51 6.59 6.62
CA THR A 150 4.77 8.04 6.54
C THR A 150 5.08 8.56 5.14
N GLY A 151 5.49 7.70 4.21
CA GLY A 151 6.03 8.11 2.91
C GLY A 151 7.41 8.79 3.02
N ARG A 152 8.17 8.54 4.09
CA ARG A 152 9.47 9.18 4.39
C ARG A 152 10.60 8.16 4.43
N TYR A 153 11.83 8.61 4.14
CA TYR A 153 13.04 7.80 4.31
C TYR A 153 13.37 7.53 5.79
N SER A 154 14.23 6.53 6.05
CA SER A 154 14.73 6.22 7.39
C SER A 154 15.42 7.41 8.05
N HIS A 155 16.16 8.21 7.29
CA HIS A 155 16.83 9.40 7.80
C HIS A 155 15.85 10.52 8.23
N SER A 156 14.64 10.54 7.69
CA SER A 156 13.59 11.51 8.05
C SER A 156 12.69 11.00 9.17
N THR A 157 12.46 9.67 9.26
CA THR A 157 11.67 9.08 10.36
C THR A 157 12.49 8.82 11.62
N GLY A 158 13.82 8.78 11.53
CA GLY A 158 14.71 8.37 12.62
C GLY A 158 14.68 6.86 12.91
N VAL A 159 13.87 6.09 12.17
CA VAL A 159 13.73 4.63 12.35
C VAL A 159 14.70 3.91 11.42
N TRP A 160 15.84 3.49 11.97
CA TRP A 160 16.93 2.88 11.23
C TRP A 160 17.05 1.37 11.41
N SER A 161 16.51 0.84 12.51
CA SER A 161 16.63 -0.57 12.88
C SER A 161 15.33 -1.11 13.49
N ASN A 162 15.30 -2.41 13.82
CA ASN A 162 14.16 -3.05 14.48
C ASN A 162 14.06 -2.76 15.99
N LYS A 163 15.05 -2.07 16.57
CA LYS A 163 15.13 -1.86 18.03
C LYS A 163 15.75 -0.54 18.41
N ALA A 164 15.40 -0.07 19.60
CA ALA A 164 16.02 1.09 20.23
C ALA A 164 17.55 0.94 20.35
N PRO A 165 18.34 2.04 20.37
CA PRO A 165 17.88 3.43 20.36
C PRO A 165 17.62 4.02 18.95
N PHE A 166 17.95 3.29 17.87
CA PHE A 166 17.87 3.79 16.49
C PHE A 166 16.72 3.14 15.70
N GLY A 167 15.71 2.62 16.37
CA GLY A 167 14.56 2.00 15.71
C GLY A 167 13.61 1.31 16.68
N GLY A 168 12.74 0.46 16.14
CA GLY A 168 11.62 -0.11 16.87
C GLY A 168 10.50 0.91 17.07
N PHE A 169 9.38 0.43 17.58
CA PHE A 169 8.19 1.25 17.86
C PHE A 169 8.50 2.48 18.75
N THR A 170 9.34 2.31 19.76
CA THR A 170 9.64 3.39 20.73
C THR A 170 10.42 4.57 20.14
N THR A 171 10.97 4.44 18.94
CA THR A 171 11.66 5.52 18.22
C THR A 171 10.76 6.19 17.18
N PHE A 172 9.67 5.53 16.80
CA PHE A 172 8.77 6.01 15.76
C PHE A 172 7.82 7.08 16.32
N GLU A 173 7.75 8.22 15.64
CA GLU A 173 6.75 9.26 15.89
C GLU A 173 5.52 8.94 15.03
N ASP A 174 4.39 8.63 15.68
CA ASP A 174 3.20 8.06 15.03
C ASP A 174 2.04 9.06 14.85
N ASP A 175 2.25 10.35 15.13
CA ASP A 175 1.24 11.40 14.97
C ASP A 175 0.96 11.73 13.48
N ASP A 176 1.99 11.62 12.63
CA ASP A 176 1.93 11.95 11.20
C ASP A 176 2.05 10.68 10.34
N THR A 177 0.94 9.98 10.13
CA THR A 177 0.88 8.74 9.32
C THR A 177 -0.25 8.78 8.30
N VAL A 178 -0.23 7.85 7.34
CA VAL A 178 -1.35 7.66 6.40
C VAL A 178 -2.66 7.37 7.13
N ALA A 179 -2.61 6.73 8.31
CA ALA A 179 -3.79 6.45 9.11
C ALA A 179 -4.39 7.73 9.69
N THR A 180 -3.56 8.59 10.30
CA THR A 180 -4.03 9.88 10.85
C THR A 180 -4.54 10.81 9.76
N ALA A 181 -3.91 10.80 8.58
CA ALA A 181 -4.35 11.61 7.44
C ALA A 181 -5.73 11.16 6.91
N LEU A 182 -5.95 9.84 6.80
CA LEU A 182 -7.23 9.31 6.33
C LEU A 182 -8.33 9.41 7.39
N ASP A 183 -8.02 9.20 8.66
CA ASP A 183 -8.95 9.41 9.78
C ASP A 183 -9.49 10.84 9.80
N ALA A 184 -8.61 11.83 9.57
CA ALA A 184 -9.00 13.23 9.44
C ALA A 184 -9.98 13.52 8.28
N GLU A 185 -9.95 12.69 7.23
CA GLU A 185 -10.88 12.73 6.09
C GLU A 185 -12.11 11.83 6.29
N GLY A 186 -12.32 11.29 7.49
CA GLY A 186 -13.49 10.52 7.87
C GLY A 186 -13.45 9.04 7.49
N TYR A 187 -12.29 8.50 7.14
CA TYR A 187 -12.13 7.06 6.93
C TYR A 187 -12.28 6.28 8.23
N ARG A 188 -12.88 5.09 8.11
CA ARG A 188 -12.77 4.06 9.14
C ARG A 188 -11.49 3.26 8.88
N THR A 189 -10.62 3.22 9.86
CA THR A 189 -9.26 2.69 9.71
C THR A 189 -9.05 1.44 10.53
N GLY A 190 -8.46 0.41 9.92
CA GLY A 190 -8.18 -0.86 10.60
C GLY A 190 -6.80 -1.42 10.28
N MET A 191 -6.06 -1.80 11.34
CA MET A 191 -4.76 -2.47 11.27
C MET A 191 -4.88 -3.92 11.74
N PHE A 192 -4.42 -4.86 10.91
CA PHE A 192 -4.54 -6.31 11.15
C PHE A 192 -3.20 -7.00 10.93
N GLY A 193 -2.51 -7.40 12.01
CA GLY A 193 -1.28 -8.17 11.95
C GLY A 193 -0.04 -7.49 12.52
N LYS A 194 1.07 -7.55 11.77
CA LYS A 194 2.36 -7.00 12.22
C LYS A 194 2.41 -5.48 12.01
N TYR A 195 2.62 -4.76 13.10
CA TYR A 195 2.91 -3.32 13.09
C TYR A 195 4.40 -3.05 13.05
N LEU A 196 4.98 -2.44 14.07
CA LEU A 196 6.41 -2.17 14.21
C LEU A 196 7.03 -3.10 15.25
N ASN A 197 8.30 -3.48 15.05
CA ASN A 197 9.05 -4.25 16.03
C ASN A 197 9.07 -3.53 17.39
N GLN A 198 9.07 -4.28 18.47
CA GLN A 198 9.02 -3.78 19.85
C GLN A 198 7.70 -3.08 20.26
N TYR A 199 6.64 -3.15 19.48
CA TYR A 199 5.31 -2.68 19.91
C TYR A 199 4.87 -3.33 21.24
N THR A 200 5.32 -4.54 21.51
CA THR A 200 5.11 -5.25 22.79
C THR A 200 5.54 -4.46 24.02
N ALA A 201 6.46 -3.49 23.89
CA ALA A 201 6.89 -2.61 24.98
C ALA A 201 5.72 -1.76 25.54
N THR A 202 4.64 -1.60 24.80
CA THR A 202 3.41 -0.93 25.25
C THR A 202 2.53 -1.78 26.15
N GLY A 203 2.84 -3.07 26.31
CA GLY A 203 1.94 -4.05 26.95
C GLY A 203 0.63 -4.26 26.18
N GLY A 204 0.55 -3.82 24.92
CA GLY A 204 -0.62 -3.98 24.06
C GLY A 204 -1.81 -3.07 24.38
N THR A 205 -1.60 -2.06 25.23
CA THR A 205 -2.66 -1.12 25.65
C THR A 205 -2.64 0.20 24.89
N TYR A 206 -1.59 0.45 24.11
CA TYR A 206 -1.47 1.65 23.28
C TYR A 206 -1.99 1.36 21.87
N VAL A 207 -2.87 2.22 21.36
CA VAL A 207 -3.28 2.27 19.95
C VAL A 207 -2.73 3.57 19.38
N PRO A 208 -1.92 3.53 18.31
CA PRO A 208 -1.45 4.74 17.66
C PRO A 208 -2.60 5.58 17.12
N PRO A 209 -2.44 6.92 17.02
CA PRO A 209 -3.46 7.80 16.45
C PRO A 209 -3.91 7.36 15.06
N GLY A 210 -5.18 7.64 14.73
CA GLY A 210 -5.75 7.38 13.41
C GLY A 210 -6.19 5.94 13.16
N TRP A 211 -6.26 5.07 14.19
CA TRP A 211 -6.76 3.70 14.06
C TRP A 211 -8.03 3.46 14.88
N ASP A 212 -9.12 3.08 14.21
CA ASP A 212 -10.40 2.70 14.83
C ASP A 212 -10.45 1.24 15.23
N ARG A 213 -9.83 0.35 14.46
CA ARG A 213 -9.73 -1.07 14.72
C ARG A 213 -8.26 -1.49 14.76
N TRP A 214 -7.88 -2.15 15.85
CA TRP A 214 -6.50 -2.52 16.12
C TRP A 214 -6.39 -3.99 16.50
N ARG A 215 -5.87 -4.81 15.59
CA ARG A 215 -5.71 -6.27 15.74
C ARG A 215 -4.26 -6.64 15.46
N VAL A 216 -3.37 -6.35 16.42
CA VAL A 216 -1.93 -6.33 16.18
C VAL A 216 -1.21 -7.33 17.09
N PHE A 217 -0.22 -8.00 16.55
CA PHE A 217 0.60 -8.95 17.30
C PHE A 217 1.32 -8.29 18.50
N LEU A 218 1.17 -8.92 19.66
CA LEU A 218 2.01 -8.68 20.84
C LEU A 218 3.22 -9.61 20.83
N ASN A 219 3.04 -10.88 20.49
CA ASN A 219 4.09 -11.81 20.14
C ASN A 219 3.70 -12.41 18.78
N GLY A 220 4.52 -12.15 17.75
CA GLY A 220 4.25 -12.67 16.42
C GLY A 220 4.48 -14.17 16.31
N GLY A 221 3.57 -14.86 15.64
CA GLY A 221 3.65 -16.29 15.37
C GLY A 221 2.62 -16.72 14.35
N TYR A 222 2.82 -17.91 13.75
CA TYR A 222 1.78 -18.54 12.94
C TYR A 222 0.74 -19.23 13.79
N PHE A 223 1.17 -19.70 14.98
CA PHE A 223 0.40 -20.32 16.04
C PHE A 223 0.94 -19.84 17.40
N ASP A 224 0.21 -20.10 18.49
CA ASP A 224 0.60 -19.78 19.87
C ASP A 224 0.99 -18.30 20.04
N TYR A 225 0.16 -17.40 19.50
CA TYR A 225 0.38 -15.95 19.52
C TYR A 225 -0.71 -15.20 20.30
N THR A 226 -0.47 -13.94 20.55
CA THR A 226 -1.42 -13.04 21.22
C THR A 226 -1.60 -11.76 20.40
N LEU A 227 -2.85 -11.34 20.23
CA LEU A 227 -3.22 -10.06 19.62
C LEU A 227 -3.63 -9.04 20.68
N SER A 228 -3.27 -7.79 20.48
CA SER A 228 -3.96 -6.65 21.10
C SER A 228 -5.28 -6.42 20.37
N LEU A 229 -6.36 -6.27 21.14
CA LEU A 229 -7.68 -5.96 20.63
C LEU A 229 -8.05 -4.54 21.04
N ASP A 230 -7.85 -3.58 20.12
CA ASP A 230 -8.16 -2.16 20.28
C ASP A 230 -7.51 -1.49 21.52
N GLY A 231 -6.38 -2.05 22.01
CA GLY A 231 -5.72 -1.58 23.23
C GLY A 231 -6.52 -1.85 24.52
N ILE A 232 -7.71 -2.47 24.42
CA ILE A 232 -8.64 -2.70 25.55
C ILE A 232 -8.44 -4.08 26.16
N SER A 233 -8.23 -5.10 25.32
CA SER A 233 -8.07 -6.49 25.74
C SER A 233 -7.02 -7.20 24.88
N GLN A 234 -6.68 -8.42 25.29
CA GLN A 234 -5.77 -9.29 24.56
C GLN A 234 -6.45 -10.64 24.34
N GLU A 235 -6.19 -11.24 23.20
CA GLU A 235 -6.66 -12.58 22.87
C GLU A 235 -5.49 -13.46 22.47
N SER A 236 -5.42 -14.65 23.08
CA SER A 236 -4.37 -15.63 22.78
C SER A 236 -4.97 -16.78 21.96
N TYR A 237 -4.26 -17.16 20.93
CA TYR A 237 -4.60 -18.23 20.02
C TYR A 237 -3.63 -19.40 20.24
N GLY A 238 -4.12 -20.61 20.10
CA GLY A 238 -3.35 -21.84 20.30
C GLY A 238 -2.70 -22.34 19.01
N SER A 239 -2.64 -23.70 18.92
CA SER A 239 -2.02 -24.40 17.79
C SER A 239 -3.01 -25.24 16.97
N ALA A 240 -4.32 -25.03 17.17
CA ALA A 240 -5.33 -25.68 16.34
C ALA A 240 -5.30 -25.10 14.91
N PRO A 241 -5.70 -25.86 13.88
CA PRO A 241 -5.69 -25.34 12.49
C PRO A 241 -6.44 -24.02 12.30
N GLU A 242 -7.52 -23.82 13.02
CA GLU A 242 -8.34 -22.60 13.04
C GLU A 242 -7.65 -21.40 13.69
N ASP A 243 -6.59 -21.62 14.47
CA ASP A 243 -5.80 -20.57 15.11
C ASP A 243 -4.68 -20.03 14.20
N TYR A 244 -4.61 -20.49 12.96
CA TYR A 244 -3.57 -20.02 12.03
C TYR A 244 -3.67 -18.50 11.82
N SER A 245 -2.60 -17.77 12.14
CA SER A 245 -2.66 -16.31 12.31
C SER A 245 -3.09 -15.55 11.06
N THR A 246 -2.69 -16.01 9.88
CA THR A 246 -3.09 -15.36 8.60
C THR A 246 -4.61 -15.45 8.42
N ASP A 247 -5.22 -16.60 8.75
CA ASP A 247 -6.66 -16.82 8.61
C ASP A 247 -7.43 -15.99 9.63
N VAL A 248 -7.00 -16.03 10.89
CA VAL A 248 -7.62 -15.23 11.97
C VAL A 248 -7.59 -13.74 11.63
N LEU A 249 -6.45 -13.23 11.14
CA LEU A 249 -6.34 -11.82 10.74
C LEU A 249 -7.23 -11.49 9.54
N ALA A 250 -7.38 -12.41 8.59
CA ALA A 250 -8.27 -12.23 7.44
C ALA A 250 -9.74 -12.18 7.89
N ASP A 251 -10.15 -13.04 8.83
CA ASP A 251 -11.49 -13.02 9.42
C ASP A 251 -11.77 -11.70 10.16
N GLN A 252 -10.80 -11.22 10.94
CA GLN A 252 -10.91 -9.94 11.66
C GLN A 252 -11.02 -8.75 10.69
N ALA A 253 -10.23 -8.75 9.61
CA ALA A 253 -10.29 -7.71 8.58
C ALA A 253 -11.60 -7.76 7.78
N ALA A 254 -12.07 -8.96 7.41
CA ALA A 254 -13.35 -9.16 6.75
C ALA A 254 -14.52 -8.69 7.62
N GLY A 255 -14.50 -9.02 8.92
CA GLY A 255 -15.48 -8.52 9.89
C GLY A 255 -15.50 -6.98 9.97
N PHE A 256 -14.34 -6.35 9.99
CA PHE A 256 -14.24 -4.87 9.96
C PHE A 256 -14.86 -4.27 8.69
N ILE A 257 -14.59 -4.86 7.52
CA ILE A 257 -15.20 -4.43 6.25
C ILE A 257 -16.74 -4.56 6.31
N GLN A 258 -17.26 -5.65 6.89
CA GLN A 258 -18.70 -5.90 7.02
C GLN A 258 -19.37 -4.96 8.03
N ASP A 259 -18.69 -4.66 9.15
CA ASP A 259 -19.20 -3.79 10.22
C ASP A 259 -19.16 -2.30 9.86
N THR A 260 -18.33 -1.90 8.86
CA THR A 260 -18.21 -0.50 8.46
C THR A 260 -19.41 -0.06 7.65
N SER A 261 -20.04 1.03 8.08
CA SER A 261 -21.18 1.63 7.39
C SER A 261 -20.87 1.91 5.91
N PRO A 262 -21.81 1.66 4.98
CA PRO A 262 -21.64 2.08 3.58
C PRO A 262 -21.43 3.58 3.38
N GLN A 263 -21.70 4.39 4.41
CA GLN A 263 -21.50 5.84 4.37
C GLN A 263 -20.04 6.24 4.60
N ASP A 264 -19.24 5.34 5.19
CA ASP A 264 -17.87 5.62 5.61
C ASP A 264 -16.89 4.94 4.65
N PRO A 265 -15.90 5.65 4.08
CA PRO A 265 -14.79 5.03 3.37
C PRO A 265 -13.93 4.26 4.36
N LEU A 266 -13.19 3.23 3.91
CA LEU A 266 -12.36 2.42 4.79
C LEU A 266 -10.90 2.37 4.34
N LEU A 267 -9.99 2.32 5.33
CA LEU A 267 -8.61 1.87 5.19
C LEU A 267 -8.47 0.53 5.91
N VAL A 268 -8.16 -0.53 5.16
CA VAL A 268 -7.75 -1.82 5.73
C VAL A 268 -6.27 -2.01 5.47
N TRP A 269 -5.45 -2.07 6.53
CA TRP A 269 -4.05 -2.48 6.43
C TRP A 269 -3.92 -3.92 6.92
N PHE A 270 -3.81 -4.84 5.97
CA PHE A 270 -3.63 -6.28 6.23
C PHE A 270 -2.15 -6.63 6.17
N ALA A 271 -1.56 -7.00 7.30
CA ALA A 271 -0.14 -7.22 7.48
C ALA A 271 0.15 -8.60 8.11
N PRO A 272 -0.06 -9.71 7.37
CA PRO A 272 0.24 -11.04 7.88
C PRO A 272 1.73 -11.19 8.20
N LEU A 273 2.08 -12.12 9.10
CA LEU A 273 3.47 -12.48 9.39
C LEU A 273 4.15 -13.18 8.20
N ALA A 274 3.36 -13.88 7.38
CA ALA A 274 3.88 -14.65 6.25
C ALA A 274 4.54 -13.73 5.17
N PRO A 275 5.66 -14.17 4.57
CA PRO A 275 6.38 -15.43 4.77
C PRO A 275 7.60 -15.34 5.72
N HIS A 276 7.57 -14.50 6.77
CA HIS A 276 8.65 -14.36 7.75
C HIS A 276 8.90 -15.65 8.55
N GLU A 277 10.09 -15.81 9.10
CA GLU A 277 10.39 -16.91 10.02
C GLU A 277 9.41 -16.97 11.22
N PRO A 278 9.07 -18.15 11.73
CA PRO A 278 9.71 -19.47 11.52
C PRO A 278 9.21 -20.29 10.33
N PHE A 279 8.58 -19.69 9.32
CA PHE A 279 8.16 -20.34 8.06
C PHE A 279 7.23 -21.55 8.26
N ILE A 280 6.17 -21.41 9.04
CA ILE A 280 5.22 -22.50 9.32
C ILE A 280 3.99 -22.34 8.42
N PRO A 281 3.80 -23.19 7.40
CA PRO A 281 2.62 -23.13 6.53
C PRO A 281 1.33 -23.51 7.27
N ALA A 282 0.20 -22.99 6.79
CA ALA A 282 -1.10 -23.48 7.23
C ALA A 282 -1.21 -25.00 6.99
N PRO A 283 -1.83 -25.78 7.88
CA PRO A 283 -1.90 -27.25 7.76
C PRO A 283 -2.41 -27.74 6.40
N ARG A 284 -3.34 -27.01 5.76
CA ARG A 284 -3.88 -27.30 4.43
C ARG A 284 -2.87 -27.10 3.29
N HIS A 285 -1.78 -26.38 3.53
CA HIS A 285 -0.77 -26.07 2.50
C HIS A 285 0.56 -26.79 2.71
N VAL A 286 0.74 -27.48 3.84
CA VAL A 286 1.96 -28.24 4.13
C VAL A 286 2.20 -29.29 3.05
N GLY A 287 3.39 -29.26 2.42
CA GLY A 287 3.81 -30.21 1.40
C GLY A 287 3.18 -30.01 0.03
N THR A 288 2.39 -28.96 -0.18
CA THR A 288 1.75 -28.66 -1.48
C THR A 288 2.80 -28.41 -2.57
N LEU A 289 3.96 -27.86 -2.20
CA LEU A 289 5.08 -27.62 -3.09
C LEU A 289 6.21 -28.65 -2.92
N ALA A 290 5.89 -29.86 -2.42
CA ALA A 290 6.85 -30.95 -2.33
C ALA A 290 7.46 -31.27 -3.72
N GLY A 291 8.80 -31.33 -3.79
CA GLY A 291 9.50 -31.53 -5.05
C GLY A 291 9.79 -30.24 -5.84
N LEU A 292 9.61 -29.08 -5.21
CA LEU A 292 10.02 -27.79 -5.79
C LEU A 292 11.50 -27.86 -6.23
N ALA A 293 11.79 -27.47 -7.46
CA ALA A 293 13.16 -27.45 -7.97
C ALA A 293 14.06 -26.51 -7.14
N ALA A 294 15.26 -26.95 -6.84
CA ALA A 294 16.23 -26.17 -6.08
C ALA A 294 16.51 -24.81 -6.76
N TRP A 295 16.55 -23.74 -5.99
CA TRP A 295 16.84 -22.39 -6.47
C TRP A 295 18.36 -22.21 -6.58
N ARG A 296 18.88 -22.10 -7.80
CA ARG A 296 20.33 -22.01 -8.03
C ARG A 296 20.66 -20.95 -9.10
N PRO A 297 20.36 -19.66 -8.84
CA PRO A 297 20.77 -18.57 -9.74
C PRO A 297 22.29 -18.44 -9.76
N PRO A 298 22.89 -17.72 -10.72
CA PRO A 298 24.33 -17.54 -10.83
C PRO A 298 25.01 -16.95 -9.59
N SER A 299 24.32 -16.17 -8.77
CA SER A 299 24.77 -15.61 -7.48
C SER A 299 24.66 -16.62 -6.31
N TYR A 300 23.94 -17.74 -6.51
CA TYR A 300 23.76 -18.73 -5.44
C TYR A 300 25.08 -19.38 -5.01
N ASN A 301 25.36 -19.34 -3.70
CA ASN A 301 26.58 -19.91 -3.12
C ASN A 301 27.84 -19.54 -3.93
N GLU A 302 27.95 -18.29 -4.33
CA GLU A 302 28.89 -17.74 -5.29
C GLU A 302 30.32 -18.27 -5.08
N PRO A 303 30.96 -18.87 -6.09
CA PRO A 303 32.27 -19.52 -5.94
C PRO A 303 33.39 -18.54 -5.56
N ASP A 304 33.38 -17.36 -6.20
CA ASP A 304 34.36 -16.30 -5.97
C ASP A 304 33.65 -15.03 -5.50
N VAL A 305 33.95 -14.60 -4.31
CA VAL A 305 33.47 -13.36 -3.67
C VAL A 305 34.63 -12.44 -3.28
N SER A 306 35.80 -12.64 -3.91
CA SER A 306 37.04 -11.88 -3.57
C SER A 306 36.93 -10.38 -3.83
N ASP A 307 36.05 -9.98 -4.74
CA ASP A 307 35.75 -8.59 -5.10
C ASP A 307 34.66 -7.93 -4.23
N LYS A 308 34.01 -8.72 -3.34
CA LYS A 308 32.94 -8.25 -2.47
C LYS A 308 33.47 -7.55 -1.21
N PRO A 309 32.63 -6.77 -0.50
CA PRO A 309 32.97 -6.25 0.82
C PRO A 309 33.31 -7.35 1.82
N PHE A 310 34.08 -7.01 2.84
CA PHE A 310 34.61 -7.96 3.82
C PHE A 310 33.52 -8.86 4.42
N TYR A 311 32.34 -8.33 4.74
CA TYR A 311 31.27 -9.09 5.37
C TYR A 311 30.70 -10.20 4.46
N ILE A 312 30.80 -10.06 3.12
CA ILE A 312 30.48 -11.11 2.14
C ILE A 312 31.70 -12.02 1.90
N ARG A 313 32.90 -11.43 1.68
CA ARG A 313 34.15 -12.21 1.47
C ARG A 313 34.39 -13.19 2.59
N ASN A 314 34.10 -12.79 3.84
CA ASN A 314 34.33 -13.64 5.03
C ASN A 314 33.23 -14.67 5.26
N ALA A 315 32.13 -14.65 4.48
CA ALA A 315 31.09 -15.65 4.57
C ALA A 315 31.59 -16.98 3.95
N PRO A 316 31.54 -18.10 4.71
CA PRO A 316 31.93 -19.40 4.17
C PRO A 316 30.99 -19.82 3.04
N ARG A 317 31.49 -20.68 2.15
CA ARG A 317 30.61 -21.34 1.19
C ARG A 317 29.56 -22.15 1.94
N LEU A 318 28.33 -22.15 1.41
CA LEU A 318 27.24 -22.94 1.97
C LEU A 318 27.57 -24.42 1.82
N SER A 319 27.57 -25.14 2.94
CA SER A 319 27.68 -26.60 2.95
C SER A 319 26.45 -27.26 2.30
N THR A 320 26.55 -28.53 1.94
CA THR A 320 25.42 -29.30 1.40
C THR A 320 24.22 -29.28 2.33
N ASP A 321 24.46 -29.43 3.64
CA ASP A 321 23.39 -29.43 4.66
C ASP A 321 22.72 -28.05 4.71
N ARG A 322 23.50 -26.95 4.72
CA ARG A 322 22.95 -25.60 4.72
C ARG A 322 22.17 -25.28 3.43
N GLN A 323 22.60 -25.82 2.30
CA GLN A 323 21.85 -25.71 1.04
C GLN A 323 20.51 -26.43 1.13
N ALA A 324 20.47 -27.63 1.70
CA ALA A 324 19.24 -28.40 1.92
C ALA A 324 18.28 -27.67 2.90
N GLU A 325 18.82 -27.08 3.97
CA GLU A 325 18.02 -26.25 4.88
C GLU A 325 17.39 -25.05 4.17
N ILE A 326 18.16 -24.35 3.31
CA ILE A 326 17.65 -23.21 2.53
C ILE A 326 16.59 -23.65 1.53
N ASP A 327 16.75 -24.81 0.89
CA ASP A 327 15.72 -25.33 -0.02
C ASP A 327 14.41 -25.64 0.74
N ALA A 328 14.50 -26.24 1.92
CA ALA A 328 13.34 -26.49 2.77
C ALA A 328 12.70 -25.20 3.27
N LEU A 329 13.49 -24.23 3.69
CA LEU A 329 13.04 -22.89 4.08
C LEU A 329 12.28 -22.20 2.94
N ARG A 330 12.84 -22.21 1.73
CA ARG A 330 12.20 -21.63 0.54
C ARG A 330 10.86 -22.30 0.24
N GLN A 331 10.78 -23.62 0.31
CA GLN A 331 9.51 -24.33 0.14
C GLN A 331 8.49 -23.85 1.19
N ALA A 332 8.87 -23.84 2.46
CA ALA A 332 8.01 -23.43 3.56
C ALA A 332 7.53 -21.96 3.40
N GLN A 333 8.41 -21.03 3.01
CA GLN A 333 8.03 -19.65 2.72
C GLN A 333 6.96 -19.57 1.63
N LEU A 334 7.14 -20.28 0.53
CA LEU A 334 6.16 -20.28 -0.57
C LEU A 334 4.84 -20.93 -0.15
N GLU A 335 4.87 -21.96 0.69
CA GLU A 335 3.67 -22.59 1.24
C GLU A 335 2.93 -21.68 2.23
N THR A 336 3.65 -20.81 3.01
CA THR A 336 2.98 -19.80 3.87
C THR A 336 2.28 -18.72 3.04
N LEU A 337 2.82 -18.35 1.88
CA LEU A 337 2.20 -17.39 0.96
C LEU A 337 0.88 -17.89 0.36
N MET A 338 0.66 -19.21 0.30
CA MET A 338 -0.62 -19.77 -0.17
C MET A 338 -1.77 -19.39 0.78
N ALA A 339 -1.53 -19.33 2.09
CA ALA A 339 -2.53 -18.84 3.04
C ALA A 339 -2.78 -17.34 2.90
N VAL A 340 -1.76 -16.55 2.54
CA VAL A 340 -1.97 -15.13 2.19
C VAL A 340 -2.81 -15.00 0.92
N ASP A 341 -2.59 -15.87 -0.06
CA ASP A 341 -3.38 -15.87 -1.31
C ASP A 341 -4.86 -16.21 -1.05
N ASP A 342 -5.13 -17.17 -0.14
CA ASP A 342 -6.48 -17.49 0.35
C ASP A 342 -7.11 -16.26 1.07
N ALA A 343 -6.35 -15.60 1.95
CA ALA A 343 -6.79 -14.39 2.67
C ALA A 343 -7.13 -13.24 1.70
N VAL A 344 -6.32 -13.04 0.67
CA VAL A 344 -6.61 -12.06 -0.40
C VAL A 344 -7.93 -12.37 -1.07
N ALA A 345 -8.17 -13.64 -1.45
CA ALA A 345 -9.43 -14.04 -2.06
C ALA A 345 -10.65 -13.77 -1.15
N GLN A 346 -10.50 -14.03 0.14
CA GLN A 346 -11.54 -13.75 1.14
C GLN A 346 -11.85 -12.25 1.25
N LEU A 347 -10.82 -11.41 1.39
CA LEU A 347 -10.99 -9.96 1.53
C LEU A 347 -11.62 -9.34 0.27
N LEU A 348 -11.16 -9.73 -0.92
CA LEU A 348 -11.76 -9.28 -2.18
C LEU A 348 -13.21 -9.72 -2.34
N THR A 349 -13.52 -10.96 -1.94
CA THR A 349 -14.90 -11.48 -1.94
C THR A 349 -15.78 -10.68 -0.97
N THR A 350 -15.26 -10.37 0.23
CA THR A 350 -15.98 -9.56 1.21
C THR A 350 -16.26 -8.16 0.69
N LEU A 351 -15.26 -7.49 0.10
CA LEU A 351 -15.44 -6.19 -0.54
C LEU A 351 -16.49 -6.24 -1.66
N ALA A 352 -16.48 -7.30 -2.49
CA ALA A 352 -17.47 -7.47 -3.56
C ALA A 352 -18.88 -7.67 -3.02
N VAL A 353 -19.06 -8.50 -2.00
CA VAL A 353 -20.37 -8.75 -1.35
C VAL A 353 -20.91 -7.47 -0.71
N MET A 354 -20.03 -6.65 -0.14
CA MET A 354 -20.38 -5.35 0.45
C MET A 354 -20.56 -4.22 -0.60
N GLY A 355 -20.38 -4.52 -1.91
CA GLY A 355 -20.50 -3.55 -3.00
C GLY A 355 -19.38 -2.50 -3.03
N ARG A 356 -18.22 -2.80 -2.42
CA ARG A 356 -17.08 -1.87 -2.26
C ARG A 356 -15.92 -2.14 -3.21
N LEU A 357 -15.84 -3.34 -3.84
CA LEU A 357 -14.65 -3.79 -4.56
C LEU A 357 -14.24 -2.85 -5.71
N GLU A 358 -15.19 -2.44 -6.54
CA GLU A 358 -14.93 -1.57 -7.71
C GLU A 358 -14.40 -0.19 -7.30
N ASP A 359 -14.73 0.25 -6.08
CA ASP A 359 -14.30 1.52 -5.52
C ASP A 359 -13.13 1.38 -4.51
N THR A 360 -12.44 0.28 -4.53
CA THR A 360 -11.31 0.03 -3.63
C THR A 360 -9.99 0.13 -4.36
N LEU A 361 -9.10 1.01 -3.88
CA LEU A 361 -7.69 1.02 -4.23
C LEU A 361 -7.00 -0.13 -3.48
N ILE A 362 -6.61 -1.17 -4.20
CA ILE A 362 -5.97 -2.37 -3.64
C ILE A 362 -4.49 -2.30 -3.95
N VAL A 363 -3.65 -2.33 -2.92
CA VAL A 363 -2.18 -2.34 -3.02
C VAL A 363 -1.64 -3.61 -2.38
N PHE A 364 -0.92 -4.41 -3.14
CA PHE A 364 -0.21 -5.60 -2.66
C PHE A 364 1.29 -5.38 -2.76
N THR A 365 2.01 -5.50 -1.64
CA THR A 365 3.46 -5.33 -1.55
C THR A 365 4.06 -6.12 -0.38
N SER A 366 5.38 -5.95 -0.13
CA SER A 366 6.10 -6.48 1.03
C SER A 366 6.95 -5.40 1.67
N ASP A 367 7.31 -5.61 2.95
CA ASP A 367 8.19 -4.69 3.67
C ASP A 367 9.67 -4.83 3.30
N ASN A 368 10.13 -6.01 2.89
CA ASN A 368 11.45 -6.26 2.31
C ASN A 368 11.49 -7.62 1.61
N GLY A 369 12.56 -7.85 0.84
CA GLY A 369 12.83 -9.13 0.21
C GLY A 369 13.64 -10.09 1.09
N TYR A 370 14.17 -11.18 0.51
CA TYR A 370 14.89 -12.23 1.23
C TYR A 370 15.85 -13.00 0.30
N LEU A 371 17.06 -13.30 0.73
CA LEU A 371 18.04 -14.12 0.01
C LEU A 371 17.90 -15.59 0.38
N TRP A 372 18.01 -16.48 -0.61
CA TRP A 372 17.95 -17.94 -0.47
C TRP A 372 19.29 -18.61 -0.79
N GLY A 373 20.39 -17.98 -0.41
CA GLY A 373 21.74 -18.49 -0.64
C GLY A 373 22.56 -17.70 -1.66
N GLU A 374 21.96 -16.66 -2.26
CA GLU A 374 22.69 -15.72 -3.10
C GLU A 374 23.80 -15.04 -2.28
N HIS A 375 24.95 -14.80 -2.89
CA HIS A 375 26.14 -14.23 -2.25
C HIS A 375 26.53 -14.94 -0.95
N ARG A 376 26.25 -16.26 -0.84
CA ARG A 376 26.47 -17.11 0.36
C ARG A 376 25.65 -16.70 1.58
N ARG A 377 24.52 -16.01 1.38
CA ARG A 377 23.67 -15.49 2.46
C ARG A 377 22.26 -16.03 2.38
N ALA A 378 21.62 -16.16 3.54
CA ALA A 378 20.19 -16.31 3.67
C ALA A 378 19.69 -15.20 4.61
N GLY A 379 18.59 -14.56 4.29
CA GLY A 379 18.07 -13.42 5.04
C GLY A 379 17.96 -12.15 4.19
N LYS A 380 18.14 -11.00 4.82
CA LYS A 380 17.88 -9.68 4.25
C LYS A 380 18.95 -8.65 4.64
N VAL A 381 18.66 -7.38 4.57
CA VAL A 381 19.47 -6.21 5.00
C VAL A 381 20.67 -5.86 4.12
N VAL A 382 20.83 -6.53 3.00
CA VAL A 382 21.94 -6.27 2.05
C VAL A 382 21.42 -5.46 0.85
N PRO A 383 22.29 -4.72 0.14
CA PRO A 383 21.85 -3.85 -0.97
C PRO A 383 21.60 -4.60 -2.28
N TYR A 384 21.51 -5.95 -2.27
CA TYR A 384 21.29 -6.76 -3.47
C TYR A 384 19.81 -6.93 -3.79
N GLU A 385 19.51 -7.16 -5.08
CA GLU A 385 18.14 -7.24 -5.63
C GLU A 385 17.21 -8.11 -4.77
N GLU A 386 17.69 -9.25 -4.27
CA GLU A 386 16.88 -10.22 -3.51
C GLU A 386 16.38 -9.66 -2.18
N SER A 387 17.09 -8.69 -1.60
CA SER A 387 16.76 -8.06 -0.32
C SER A 387 15.95 -6.77 -0.49
N ILE A 388 16.29 -5.96 -1.51
CA ILE A 388 15.72 -4.63 -1.68
C ILE A 388 14.50 -4.61 -2.60
N ARG A 389 14.32 -5.61 -3.47
CA ARG A 389 13.25 -5.67 -4.46
C ARG A 389 12.08 -6.51 -3.96
N VAL A 390 10.88 -5.94 -4.02
CA VAL A 390 9.64 -6.54 -3.52
C VAL A 390 8.55 -6.51 -4.58
N PRO A 391 7.46 -7.30 -4.45
CA PRO A 391 6.34 -7.17 -5.35
C PRO A 391 5.64 -5.83 -5.15
N LEU A 392 5.08 -5.29 -6.21
CA LEU A 392 4.06 -4.25 -6.15
C LEU A 392 3.06 -4.47 -7.26
N THR A 393 1.82 -4.65 -6.87
CA THR A 393 0.67 -4.69 -7.76
C THR A 393 -0.44 -3.83 -7.20
N ILE A 394 -1.02 -2.97 -8.04
CA ILE A 394 -2.09 -2.05 -7.65
C ILE A 394 -3.27 -2.30 -8.58
N ARG A 395 -4.45 -2.59 -7.99
CA ARG A 395 -5.73 -2.66 -8.68
C ARG A 395 -6.61 -1.52 -8.19
N TRP A 396 -7.20 -0.82 -9.13
CA TRP A 396 -8.26 0.14 -8.87
C TRP A 396 -9.16 0.17 -10.11
N ASP A 397 -10.39 -0.31 -9.98
CA ASP A 397 -11.27 -0.56 -11.12
C ASP A 397 -11.75 0.74 -11.82
N ARG A 398 -11.51 1.90 -11.20
CA ARG A 398 -11.67 3.22 -11.84
C ARG A 398 -10.60 3.53 -12.89
N LEU A 399 -9.47 2.80 -12.90
CA LEU A 399 -8.41 3.00 -13.89
C LEU A 399 -8.73 2.25 -15.18
N PRO A 400 -8.30 2.75 -16.36
CA PRO A 400 -8.57 2.08 -17.63
C PRO A 400 -7.96 0.67 -17.64
N GLY A 401 -8.84 -0.32 -17.80
CA GLY A 401 -8.56 -1.74 -17.64
C GLY A 401 -7.65 -2.35 -18.71
N THR A 402 -6.36 -2.33 -18.48
CA THR A 402 -5.40 -3.27 -19.07
C THR A 402 -4.41 -3.62 -17.98
N ALA A 403 -4.00 -4.86 -17.87
CA ALA A 403 -3.05 -5.34 -16.86
C ALA A 403 -1.58 -5.10 -17.29
N PRO A 404 -1.08 -3.85 -17.42
CA PRO A 404 0.27 -3.58 -17.90
C PRO A 404 1.29 -3.78 -16.80
N THR A 405 2.47 -4.27 -17.19
CA THR A 405 3.64 -4.18 -16.32
C THR A 405 4.37 -2.87 -16.58
N ARG A 406 4.55 -2.05 -15.52
CA ARG A 406 5.34 -0.82 -15.55
C ARG A 406 6.78 -1.11 -15.18
N THR A 407 7.72 -0.43 -15.87
CA THR A 407 9.17 -0.61 -15.67
C THR A 407 9.85 0.65 -15.09
N ARG A 408 9.08 1.61 -14.63
CA ARG A 408 9.60 2.78 -13.91
C ARG A 408 10.16 2.36 -12.55
N LEU A 409 11.14 3.09 -12.07
CA LEU A 409 11.72 2.88 -10.74
C LEU A 409 10.78 3.44 -9.69
N VAL A 410 10.25 2.58 -8.82
CA VAL A 410 9.34 2.97 -7.75
C VAL A 410 9.82 2.42 -6.41
N GLN A 411 9.50 3.11 -5.32
CA GLN A 411 9.90 2.72 -3.96
C GLN A 411 8.68 2.66 -3.03
N ASN A 412 8.82 1.98 -1.90
CA ASN A 412 7.75 1.84 -0.90
C ASN A 412 7.25 3.19 -0.34
N LEU A 413 8.09 4.22 -0.35
CA LEU A 413 7.68 5.59 0.05
C LEU A 413 6.66 6.22 -0.92
N ASP A 414 6.48 5.67 -2.13
CA ASP A 414 5.53 6.17 -3.13
C ASP A 414 4.08 5.70 -2.86
N ILE A 415 3.91 4.68 -2.01
CA ILE A 415 2.59 4.12 -1.71
C ILE A 415 1.75 5.13 -0.93
N VAL A 416 2.33 5.78 0.08
CA VAL A 416 1.61 6.78 0.88
C VAL A 416 1.07 7.93 0.03
N PRO A 417 1.88 8.67 -0.75
CA PRO A 417 1.34 9.75 -1.59
C PRO A 417 0.35 9.26 -2.65
N THR A 418 0.44 7.98 -3.07
CA THR A 418 -0.56 7.39 -3.98
C THR A 418 -1.92 7.24 -3.31
N ILE A 419 -1.94 6.77 -2.06
CA ILE A 419 -3.16 6.65 -1.26
C ILE A 419 -3.73 8.04 -0.96
N LEU A 420 -2.89 8.98 -0.55
CA LEU A 420 -3.30 10.35 -0.24
C LEU A 420 -3.90 11.06 -1.46
N ASP A 421 -3.26 10.95 -2.64
CA ASP A 421 -3.79 11.53 -3.88
C ASP A 421 -5.13 10.91 -4.27
N ALA A 422 -5.28 9.59 -4.10
CA ALA A 422 -6.54 8.90 -4.40
C ALA A 422 -7.67 9.35 -3.46
N ALA A 423 -7.35 9.64 -2.20
CA ALA A 423 -8.28 10.09 -1.17
C ALA A 423 -8.44 11.63 -1.11
N GLU A 424 -7.68 12.39 -1.91
CA GLU A 424 -7.52 13.86 -1.81
C GLU A 424 -7.13 14.32 -0.39
N ALA A 425 -6.41 13.46 0.36
CA ALA A 425 -5.89 13.74 1.68
C ALA A 425 -4.48 14.34 1.64
N THR A 426 -4.03 14.91 2.73
CA THR A 426 -2.70 15.49 2.84
C THR A 426 -1.96 15.00 4.07
N LEU A 427 -0.65 14.80 3.93
CA LEU A 427 0.25 14.46 5.03
C LEU A 427 1.54 15.29 4.87
N PRO A 428 1.97 16.05 5.89
CA PRO A 428 3.19 16.85 5.80
C PRO A 428 4.44 15.97 5.74
N GLY A 429 5.47 16.43 5.01
CA GLY A 429 6.79 15.81 4.99
C GLY A 429 6.91 14.52 4.19
N VAL A 430 5.93 14.16 3.37
CA VAL A 430 6.01 13.03 2.43
C VAL A 430 7.12 13.28 1.40
N GLU A 431 7.98 12.30 1.18
CA GLU A 431 9.13 12.37 0.26
C GLU A 431 8.95 11.52 -1.00
N GLY A 432 7.91 10.68 -1.02
CA GLY A 432 7.52 9.88 -2.18
C GLY A 432 6.80 10.66 -3.27
N GLU A 433 6.61 10.01 -4.41
CA GLU A 433 5.86 10.52 -5.55
C GLU A 433 4.64 9.62 -5.81
N SER A 434 3.46 10.20 -6.02
CA SER A 434 2.26 9.43 -6.32
C SER A 434 2.40 8.59 -7.59
N LEU A 435 1.97 7.33 -7.51
CA LEU A 435 1.97 6.40 -8.63
C LEU A 435 0.74 6.55 -9.55
N LEU A 436 -0.26 7.36 -9.19
CA LEU A 436 -1.48 7.54 -10.00
C LEU A 436 -1.18 7.93 -11.46
N PRO A 437 -0.21 8.83 -11.77
CA PRO A 437 0.16 9.11 -13.15
C PRO A 437 0.68 7.87 -13.90
N LEU A 438 1.46 7.02 -13.23
CA LEU A 438 1.98 5.79 -13.83
C LEU A 438 0.89 4.73 -14.01
N LEU A 439 -0.06 4.65 -13.08
CA LEU A 439 -1.23 3.76 -13.18
C LEU A 439 -2.05 4.14 -14.41
N ASN A 440 -2.29 5.43 -14.64
CA ASN A 440 -3.01 5.96 -15.81
C ASN A 440 -2.19 5.91 -17.12
N GLY A 441 -0.95 5.42 -17.08
CA GLY A 441 -0.10 5.33 -18.26
C GLY A 441 0.50 6.66 -18.74
N ALA A 442 0.53 7.67 -17.88
CA ALA A 442 1.12 8.98 -18.21
C ALA A 442 2.61 8.85 -18.52
N ALA A 443 3.04 9.51 -19.60
CA ALA A 443 4.43 9.52 -20.08
C ALA A 443 5.23 10.73 -19.57
N GLY A 444 5.03 11.13 -18.31
CA GLY A 444 5.71 12.27 -17.69
C GLY A 444 7.17 11.98 -17.30
N ALA A 445 7.87 13.04 -16.85
CA ALA A 445 9.15 12.89 -16.18
C ALA A 445 8.96 12.05 -14.91
N TRP A 446 9.93 11.17 -14.60
CA TRP A 446 9.94 10.31 -13.43
C TRP A 446 11.36 10.15 -12.96
N ARG A 447 11.55 9.78 -11.68
CA ARG A 447 12.87 9.58 -11.10
C ARG A 447 13.72 8.61 -11.92
N SER A 448 15.01 8.92 -12.03
CA SER A 448 16.01 8.07 -12.67
C SER A 448 16.96 7.40 -11.68
N GLN A 449 16.88 7.77 -10.39
CA GLN A 449 17.72 7.29 -9.32
C GLN A 449 16.90 7.09 -8.04
N MET A 450 17.30 6.10 -7.24
CA MET A 450 16.74 5.78 -5.93
C MET A 450 17.83 5.72 -4.88
N LEU A 451 17.53 6.14 -3.65
CA LEU A 451 18.37 6.00 -2.48
C LEU A 451 17.96 4.75 -1.70
N PHE A 452 18.94 4.00 -1.21
CA PHE A 452 18.79 2.95 -0.21
C PHE A 452 19.66 3.26 0.98
N GLU A 453 19.15 3.01 2.16
CA GLU A 453 19.78 3.28 3.43
C GLU A 453 19.70 2.05 4.32
N HIS A 454 20.72 1.80 5.11
CA HIS A 454 20.70 0.74 6.11
C HIS A 454 21.60 1.08 7.30
N TYR A 455 21.18 0.67 8.49
CA TYR A 455 21.95 0.79 9.72
C TYR A 455 22.26 -0.59 10.31
N GLY A 456 23.50 -0.94 10.31
CA GLY A 456 24.30 -1.88 11.08
C GLY A 456 23.78 -3.26 11.54
N GLU A 457 22.59 -3.71 11.17
CA GLU A 457 22.09 -5.04 11.55
C GLU A 457 22.31 -6.04 10.40
N GLY A 458 23.10 -7.11 10.60
CA GLY A 458 23.34 -8.17 9.60
C GLY A 458 24.26 -7.79 8.43
N ALA A 459 24.40 -6.51 8.11
CA ALA A 459 25.37 -5.92 7.18
C ALA A 459 25.94 -4.63 7.80
N PRO A 460 27.12 -4.15 7.38
CA PRO A 460 27.59 -2.83 7.76
C PRO A 460 26.59 -1.76 7.25
N SER A 461 26.43 -0.67 7.99
CA SER A 461 25.63 0.47 7.52
C SER A 461 26.08 0.93 6.14
N TYR A 462 25.13 1.31 5.29
CA TYR A 462 25.42 1.77 3.94
C TYR A 462 24.44 2.83 3.45
N CYS A 463 24.90 3.61 2.46
CA CYS A 463 24.10 4.40 1.55
C CYS A 463 24.33 3.89 0.13
N ALA A 464 23.26 3.66 -0.62
CA ALA A 464 23.37 3.19 -1.99
C ALA A 464 22.49 4.00 -2.94
N ILE A 465 22.97 4.17 -4.17
CA ILE A 465 22.20 4.77 -5.28
C ILE A 465 22.02 3.72 -6.36
N ARG A 466 20.78 3.52 -6.76
CA ARG A 466 20.40 2.67 -7.87
C ARG A 466 19.74 3.48 -8.99
N THR A 467 20.17 3.23 -10.19
CA THR A 467 19.47 3.60 -11.43
C THR A 467 18.83 2.36 -12.04
N LYS A 468 18.17 2.47 -13.18
CA LYS A 468 17.67 1.28 -13.89
C LYS A 468 18.78 0.23 -14.14
N ASP A 469 19.99 0.68 -14.49
CA ASP A 469 21.06 -0.17 -15.00
C ASP A 469 22.31 -0.23 -14.12
N LEU A 470 22.37 0.54 -13.04
CA LEU A 470 23.55 0.67 -12.19
C LEU A 470 23.17 0.61 -10.70
N LEU A 471 24.04 -0.01 -9.91
CA LEU A 471 24.00 0.07 -8.45
C LEU A 471 25.37 0.54 -7.95
N PHE A 472 25.38 1.53 -7.05
CA PHE A 472 26.54 1.97 -6.29
C PHE A 472 26.23 1.88 -4.79
N VAL A 473 27.15 1.35 -4.01
CA VAL A 473 27.03 1.24 -2.55
C VAL A 473 28.27 1.78 -1.88
N HIS A 474 28.09 2.58 -0.85
CA HIS A 474 29.16 3.01 0.06
C HIS A 474 28.84 2.53 1.48
N TYR A 475 29.79 1.83 2.08
CA TYR A 475 29.67 1.25 3.41
C TYR A 475 30.41 2.08 4.47
N ARG A 476 29.96 2.01 5.72
CA ARG A 476 30.65 2.62 6.87
C ARG A 476 32.10 2.16 7.03
N THR A 477 32.45 1.01 6.46
CA THR A 477 33.84 0.46 6.46
C THR A 477 34.76 1.18 5.48
N GLY A 478 34.22 2.09 4.63
CA GLY A 478 34.93 2.72 3.52
C GLY A 478 35.02 1.84 2.27
N GLU A 479 34.52 0.60 2.33
CA GLU A 479 34.39 -0.26 1.14
C GLU A 479 33.27 0.23 0.25
N GLU A 480 33.39 -0.02 -1.05
CA GLU A 480 32.38 0.38 -2.05
C GLU A 480 32.11 -0.75 -3.04
N GLU A 481 30.90 -0.76 -3.60
CA GLU A 481 30.52 -1.64 -4.70
C GLU A 481 29.95 -0.84 -5.85
N PHE A 482 30.19 -1.34 -7.07
CA PHE A 482 29.57 -0.81 -8.28
C PHE A 482 29.24 -1.94 -9.26
N TYR A 483 27.97 -2.02 -9.66
CA TYR A 483 27.46 -3.05 -10.57
C TYR A 483 26.79 -2.45 -11.80
N ARG A 484 26.91 -3.18 -12.94
CA ARG A 484 26.20 -2.89 -14.19
C ARG A 484 25.09 -3.92 -14.38
N LEU A 485 23.91 -3.63 -13.87
CA LEU A 485 22.79 -4.57 -13.78
C LEU A 485 22.29 -5.06 -15.15
N ALA A 486 22.41 -4.25 -16.21
CA ALA A 486 22.05 -4.66 -17.57
C ALA A 486 22.89 -5.84 -18.10
N THR A 487 24.12 -6.01 -17.61
CA THR A 487 25.06 -7.07 -18.03
C THR A 487 25.43 -8.03 -16.91
N ASP A 488 25.13 -7.67 -15.69
CA ASP A 488 25.38 -8.45 -14.47
C ASP A 488 24.17 -8.31 -13.52
N PRO A 489 23.00 -8.88 -13.89
CA PRO A 489 21.77 -8.74 -13.11
C PRO A 489 21.80 -9.52 -11.78
N TYR A 490 22.85 -10.30 -11.56
CA TYR A 490 23.08 -11.07 -10.34
C TYR A 490 24.19 -10.46 -9.46
N GLU A 491 24.65 -9.24 -9.76
CA GLU A 491 25.60 -8.45 -8.94
C GLU A 491 26.86 -9.23 -8.54
N ARG A 492 27.37 -10.02 -9.49
CA ARG A 492 28.50 -10.93 -9.26
C ARG A 492 29.86 -10.27 -9.39
N MET A 493 29.97 -9.20 -10.19
CA MET A 493 31.25 -8.57 -10.52
C MET A 493 31.27 -7.12 -10.02
N ASN A 494 31.87 -6.89 -8.87
CA ASN A 494 32.10 -5.53 -8.37
C ASN A 494 33.10 -4.80 -9.26
N ARG A 495 32.63 -3.77 -9.97
CA ARG A 495 33.40 -2.97 -10.92
C ARG A 495 33.91 -1.64 -10.33
N ILE A 496 33.99 -1.53 -9.00
CA ILE A 496 34.39 -0.27 -8.34
C ILE A 496 35.78 0.21 -8.78
N ALA A 497 36.71 -0.67 -9.11
CA ALA A 497 38.04 -0.34 -9.60
C ALA A 497 38.09 -0.04 -11.12
N SER A 498 36.95 0.02 -11.82
CA SER A 498 36.91 0.22 -13.27
C SER A 498 37.26 1.65 -13.65
N THR A 499 38.39 1.83 -14.33
CA THR A 499 38.82 3.14 -14.86
C THR A 499 37.87 3.66 -15.93
N THR A 500 37.27 2.78 -16.74
CA THR A 500 36.27 3.16 -17.77
C THR A 500 34.92 3.56 -17.21
N ALA A 501 34.67 3.33 -15.92
CA ALA A 501 33.43 3.72 -15.23
C ALA A 501 33.67 4.83 -14.19
N ALA A 502 34.90 5.34 -14.05
CA ALA A 502 35.31 6.25 -12.97
C ALA A 502 34.41 7.48 -12.83
N GLU A 503 34.04 8.14 -13.93
CA GLU A 503 33.15 9.30 -13.91
C GLU A 503 31.72 8.95 -13.42
N ARG A 504 31.18 7.79 -13.84
CA ARG A 504 29.88 7.31 -13.37
C ARG A 504 29.88 6.95 -11.90
N ILE A 505 30.93 6.28 -11.45
CA ILE A 505 31.14 5.95 -10.03
C ILE A 505 31.20 7.23 -9.21
N ALA A 506 31.98 8.24 -9.64
CA ALA A 506 32.06 9.53 -8.97
C ALA A 506 30.69 10.22 -8.89
N SER A 507 29.95 10.27 -9.99
CA SER A 507 28.60 10.86 -10.04
C SER A 507 27.63 10.17 -9.09
N LEU A 508 27.64 8.83 -9.00
CA LEU A 508 26.78 8.08 -8.09
C LEU A 508 27.20 8.24 -6.62
N ARG A 509 28.51 8.33 -6.36
CA ARG A 509 29.03 8.62 -5.02
C ARG A 509 28.61 10.01 -4.56
N ASP A 510 28.68 11.02 -5.42
CA ASP A 510 28.21 12.38 -5.12
C ASP A 510 26.70 12.42 -4.89
N ALA A 511 25.92 11.65 -5.66
CA ALA A 511 24.50 11.50 -5.45
C ALA A 511 24.16 10.81 -4.11
N ALA A 512 24.93 9.77 -3.74
CA ALA A 512 24.78 9.10 -2.44
C ALA A 512 25.06 10.08 -1.29
N ARG A 513 26.16 10.81 -1.38
CA ARG A 513 26.56 11.85 -0.39
C ARG A 513 25.52 12.94 -0.23
N ALA A 514 24.91 13.38 -1.33
CA ALA A 514 23.92 14.47 -1.31
C ALA A 514 22.57 14.02 -0.75
N ARG A 515 22.14 12.78 -1.03
CA ARG A 515 20.80 12.29 -0.71
C ARG A 515 20.71 11.55 0.61
N CYS A 516 21.77 10.86 1.04
CA CYS A 516 21.85 10.17 2.32
C CYS A 516 22.23 11.16 3.42
N ASN A 517 21.28 12.02 3.77
CA ASN A 517 21.54 13.11 4.74
C ASN A 517 20.26 13.38 5.58
N PRO A 518 20.31 13.15 6.90
CA PRO A 518 21.48 12.68 7.68
C PRO A 518 21.88 11.25 7.33
N LEU A 519 23.15 10.95 7.54
CA LEU A 519 23.71 9.60 7.37
C LEU A 519 23.17 8.64 8.44
N PRO A 520 23.20 7.31 8.18
CA PRO A 520 23.00 6.30 9.21
C PRO A 520 23.86 6.58 10.45
N PRO A 521 23.36 6.33 11.68
CA PRO A 521 23.96 6.83 12.92
C PRO A 521 25.43 6.49 13.18
N ASP A 522 25.96 5.42 12.57
CA ASP A 522 27.36 4.98 12.73
C ASP A 522 28.24 5.25 11.50
N MET A 523 27.73 5.97 10.51
CA MET A 523 28.49 6.37 9.33
C MET A 523 29.13 7.76 9.50
N THR A 524 30.32 7.92 8.93
CA THR A 524 30.99 9.21 8.78
C THR A 524 30.84 9.71 7.33
N PRO A 525 30.91 11.03 7.08
CA PRO A 525 30.88 11.57 5.73
C PRO A 525 31.95 10.97 4.82
N PHE A 526 31.61 10.65 3.57
CA PHE A 526 32.43 9.98 2.56
C PHE A 526 32.59 10.81 1.29
#